data_7ef327f2ee7ad51a5b6bc6fce2af3ddd
#
_entry.id   7ef327f2ee7ad51a5b6bc6fce2af3ddd
#
_cell.length_a   1.000
_cell.length_b   1.000
_cell.length_c   1.000
_cell.angle_alpha   90.00
_cell.angle_beta   90.00
_cell.angle_gamma   90.00
#
_symmetry.space_group_name_H-M   'P 1'
#
loop_
_entity.id
_entity.type
_entity.pdbx_description
1 polymer ?
#
loop_
_entity_poly.entity_id
_entity_poly.type
_entity_poly.pdbx_seq_one_letter_code
_entity_poly.pdbx_strand_id
1 'polypeptide(L)' 'MRIHVRVVPRAKRGGVEPLPDGSLKVRVSAPAEDGRANAAVIEALAEYFDVPRRAVIIRQGVTGRSKLIEILQGT' A
#
# COMPACT_ATOMS: atom_id res chain seq x y z
N MET A 1 -4.48 -0.46 13.03
CA MET A 1 -5.22 0.43 12.10
C MET A 1 -5.41 -0.28 10.77
N ARG A 2 -6.62 -0.29 10.27
CA ARG A 2 -6.93 -0.90 8.97
C ARG A 2 -7.38 0.18 8.00
N ILE A 3 -6.84 0.14 6.79
CA ILE A 3 -7.18 1.11 5.75
C ILE A 3 -7.40 0.40 4.43
N HIS A 4 -8.29 0.96 3.63
CA HIS A 4 -8.47 0.53 2.26
C HIS A 4 -7.49 1.29 1.38
N VAL A 5 -6.83 0.56 0.50
CA VAL A 5 -5.81 1.13 -0.38
C VAL A 5 -6.13 0.75 -1.82
N ARG A 6 -6.10 1.73 -2.70
CA ARG A 6 -6.20 1.51 -4.14
C ARG A 6 -4.80 1.63 -4.73
N VAL A 7 -4.37 0.61 -5.44
CA VAL A 7 -3.02 0.57 -6.02
C VAL A 7 -3.07 0.93 -7.49
N VAL A 8 -2.17 1.81 -7.90
CA VAL A 8 -1.97 2.17 -9.30
C VAL A 8 -0.57 1.70 -9.70
N PRO A 9 -0.45 0.55 -10.36
CA PRO A 9 0.85 0.05 -10.80
C PRO A 9 1.34 0.78 -12.04
N ARG A 10 2.62 0.61 -12.35
CA ARG A 10 3.27 1.20 -13.53
C ARG A 10 3.10 2.71 -13.59
N ALA A 11 3.05 3.36 -12.45
CA ALA A 11 2.94 4.81 -12.38
C ALA A 11 4.31 5.43 -12.68
N LYS A 12 4.30 6.58 -13.34
CA LYS A 12 5.55 7.31 -13.60
C LYS A 12 6.15 7.84 -12.32
N ARG A 13 5.31 8.20 -11.36
CA ARG A 13 5.76 8.67 -10.05
C ARG A 13 5.06 7.88 -8.97
N GLY A 14 5.83 7.38 -8.02
CA GLY A 14 5.28 6.77 -6.83
C GLY A 14 4.74 7.83 -5.89
N GLY A 15 3.85 7.42 -5.01
CA GLY A 15 3.31 8.32 -4.00
C GLY A 15 2.11 7.74 -3.30
N VAL A 16 1.80 8.33 -2.15
CA VAL A 16 0.63 7.96 -1.36
C VAL A 16 -0.23 9.21 -1.24
N GLU A 17 -1.50 9.07 -1.57
CA GLU A 17 -2.43 10.19 -1.61
C GLU A 17 -3.70 9.84 -0.85
N PRO A 18 -4.06 10.61 0.19
CA PRO A 18 -5.34 10.37 0.87
C PRO A 18 -6.52 10.75 -0.02
N LEU A 19 -7.56 9.93 0.04
CA LEU A 19 -8.78 10.15 -0.72
C LEU A 19 -9.88 10.65 0.21
N PRO A 20 -10.91 11.33 -0.35
CA PRO A 20 -11.97 11.93 0.49
C PRO A 20 -12.74 10.92 1.33
N ASP A 21 -12.79 9.65 0.92
CA ASP A 21 -13.53 8.62 1.65
C ASP A 21 -12.73 7.99 2.79
N GLY A 22 -11.52 8.48 3.06
CA GLY A 22 -10.64 7.94 4.10
C GLY A 22 -9.71 6.85 3.64
N SER A 23 -9.80 6.42 2.38
CA SER A 23 -8.88 5.45 1.82
C SER A 23 -7.61 6.13 1.31
N LEU A 24 -6.63 5.34 0.91
CA LEU A 24 -5.39 5.84 0.32
C LEU A 24 -5.24 5.31 -1.10
N LYS A 25 -4.72 6.17 -1.96
CA LYS A 25 -4.30 5.79 -3.30
C LYS A 25 -2.79 5.69 -3.29
N VAL A 26 -2.27 4.52 -3.65
CA VAL A 26 -0.84 4.28 -3.66
C VAL A 26 -0.39 4.03 -5.09
N ARG A 27 0.45 4.91 -5.59
CA ARG A 27 1.04 4.78 -6.92
C ARG A 27 2.42 4.17 -6.78
N VAL A 28 2.65 3.09 -7.53
CA VAL A 28 3.94 2.42 -7.56
C VAL A 28 4.41 2.24 -9.00
N SER A 29 5.70 2.33 -9.22
CA SER A 29 6.25 2.15 -10.56
C SER A 29 6.33 0.67 -10.93
N ALA A 30 6.34 -0.21 -9.95
CA ALA A 30 6.45 -1.64 -10.18
C ALA A 30 5.22 -2.18 -10.93
N PRO A 31 5.40 -3.20 -11.78
CA PRO A 31 4.26 -3.85 -12.42
C PRO A 31 3.48 -4.70 -11.42
N ALA A 32 2.21 -4.96 -11.73
CA ALA A 32 1.34 -5.78 -10.87
C ALA A 32 1.58 -7.27 -11.11
N GLU A 33 2.84 -7.70 -11.18
CA GLU A 33 3.23 -9.06 -11.50
C GLU A 33 4.17 -9.59 -10.42
N ASP A 34 4.07 -10.89 -10.14
CA ASP A 34 5.01 -11.60 -9.26
C ASP A 34 5.15 -10.96 -7.88
N GLY A 35 4.08 -10.32 -7.40
CA GLY A 35 4.10 -9.68 -6.10
C GLY A 35 4.92 -8.41 -6.02
N ARG A 36 5.45 -7.91 -7.13
CA ARG A 36 6.29 -6.71 -7.12
C ARG A 36 5.53 -5.48 -6.67
N ALA A 37 4.29 -5.32 -7.15
CA ALA A 37 3.46 -4.20 -6.73
C ALA A 37 3.14 -4.27 -5.24
N ASN A 38 2.88 -5.48 -4.73
CA ASN A 38 2.60 -5.67 -3.30
C ASN A 38 3.79 -5.25 -2.45
N ALA A 39 5.00 -5.66 -2.83
CA ALA A 39 6.20 -5.26 -2.11
C ALA A 39 6.40 -3.75 -2.14
N ALA A 40 6.16 -3.13 -3.29
CA ALA A 40 6.27 -1.68 -3.43
C ALA A 40 5.23 -0.95 -2.60
N VAL A 41 4.00 -1.48 -2.53
CA VAL A 41 2.94 -0.89 -1.69
C VAL A 41 3.32 -0.95 -0.21
N ILE A 42 3.82 -2.09 0.24
CA ILE A 42 4.27 -2.25 1.63
C ILE A 42 5.37 -1.23 1.94
N GLU A 43 6.34 -1.10 1.07
CA GLU A 43 7.43 -0.16 1.26
C GLU A 43 6.94 1.28 1.31
N ALA A 44 6.05 1.66 0.38
CA ALA A 44 5.50 3.01 0.33
C ALA A 44 4.70 3.34 1.59
N LEU A 45 3.88 2.41 2.06
CA LEU A 45 3.07 2.64 3.27
C LEU A 45 3.93 2.64 4.52
N ALA A 46 4.96 1.80 4.60
CA ALA A 46 5.88 1.80 5.72
C ALA A 46 6.55 3.17 5.86
N GLU A 47 6.97 3.75 4.75
CA GLU A 47 7.57 5.06 4.74
C GLU A 47 6.55 6.15 5.09
N TYR A 48 5.35 6.06 4.51
CA TYR A 48 4.30 7.05 4.73
C TYR A 48 3.88 7.12 6.21
N PHE A 49 3.76 5.96 6.87
CA PHE A 49 3.36 5.89 8.28
C PHE A 49 4.53 5.87 9.25
N ASP A 50 5.75 5.88 8.73
CA ASP A 50 6.97 5.84 9.53
C ASP A 50 7.00 4.60 10.44
N VAL A 51 6.78 3.45 9.85
CA VAL A 51 6.81 2.16 10.55
C VAL A 51 7.68 1.18 9.74
N PRO A 52 8.16 0.12 10.36
CA PRO A 52 8.92 -0.89 9.61
C PRO A 52 7.99 -1.67 8.66
N ARG A 53 8.58 -2.23 7.61
CA ARG A 53 7.81 -2.98 6.62
C ARG A 53 7.01 -4.12 7.22
N ARG A 54 7.55 -4.78 8.25
CA ARG A 54 6.85 -5.89 8.92
C ARG A 54 5.55 -5.44 9.60
N ALA A 55 5.39 -4.14 9.83
CA ALA A 55 4.18 -3.60 10.43
C ALA A 55 3.07 -3.34 9.42
N VAL A 56 3.34 -3.50 8.12
CA VAL A 56 2.37 -3.30 7.05
C VAL A 56 1.96 -4.67 6.54
N ILE A 57 0.69 -5.02 6.73
CA ILE A 57 0.18 -6.36 6.41
C ILE A 57 -0.98 -6.24 5.44
N ILE A 58 -0.89 -6.98 4.32
CA ILE A 58 -2.00 -7.07 3.37
C ILE A 58 -2.95 -8.14 3.89
N ARG A 59 -4.13 -7.73 4.32
CA ARG A 59 -5.13 -8.64 4.86
C ARG A 59 -6.04 -9.23 3.78
N GLN A 60 -6.37 -8.46 2.76
CA GLN A 60 -7.20 -8.89 1.65
C GLN A 60 -6.72 -8.24 0.36
N GLY A 61 -7.03 -8.84 -0.76
CA GLY A 61 -6.75 -8.27 -2.06
C GLY A 61 -5.30 -8.43 -2.51
N VAL A 62 -4.68 -9.57 -2.18
CA VAL A 62 -3.28 -9.82 -2.55
C VAL A 62 -3.08 -9.71 -4.07
N THR A 63 -4.06 -10.16 -4.86
CA THR A 63 -3.98 -10.14 -6.32
C THR A 63 -4.73 -8.97 -6.94
N GLY A 64 -5.52 -8.23 -6.17
CA GLY A 64 -6.32 -7.13 -6.70
C GLY A 64 -5.66 -5.78 -6.52
N ARG A 65 -6.22 -4.77 -7.17
CA ARG A 65 -5.75 -3.40 -7.01
C ARG A 65 -6.33 -2.72 -5.77
N SER A 66 -7.46 -3.21 -5.29
CA SER A 66 -8.04 -2.74 -4.03
C SER A 66 -7.63 -3.68 -2.93
N LYS A 67 -7.05 -3.15 -1.88
CA LYS A 67 -6.47 -3.95 -0.80
C LYS A 67 -6.93 -3.44 0.55
N LEU A 68 -7.09 -4.36 1.49
CA LEU A 68 -7.25 -4.01 2.88
C LEU A 68 -5.90 -4.21 3.56
N ILE A 69 -5.38 -3.14 4.11
CA ILE A 69 -4.06 -3.12 4.73
C ILE A 69 -4.22 -2.87 6.22
N GLU A 70 -3.50 -3.63 7.00
CA GLU A 70 -3.41 -3.39 8.45
C GLU A 70 -2.03 -2.83 8.77
N ILE A 71 -2.02 -1.72 9.50
CA ILE A 71 -0.79 -1.11 10.00
C ILE A 71 -0.70 -1.42 11.49
N LEU A 72 0.32 -2.16 11.87
CA LEU A 72 0.58 -2.45 13.26
C LEU A 72 1.32 -1.27 13.86
N GLN A 73 0.71 -0.62 14.85
CA GLN A 73 1.37 0.48 15.52
C GLN A 73 2.14 -0.10 16.69
N GLY A 74 3.45 -0.09 16.55
CA GLY A 74 4.32 -0.56 17.61
C GLY A 74 4.29 0.41 18.78
N THR A 75 4.37 -0.11 19.95
CA THR A 75 4.60 0.67 21.15
C THR A 75 6.00 0.38 21.66
#